data_1e90dea435504ed47354ec1805ad21ce
#
_entry.id   1e90dea435504ed47354ec1805ad21ce
#
_cell.length_a   1.000
_cell.length_b   1.000
_cell.length_c   1.000
_cell.angle_alpha   90.00
_cell.angle_beta   90.00
_cell.angle_gamma   90.00
#
_symmetry.space_group_name_H-M   'P 1'
#
loop_
_entity.id
_entity.type
_entity.pdbx_description
1 polymer ?
#
loop_
_entity_poly.entity_id
_entity_poly.type
_entity_poly.pdbx_seq_one_letter_code
_entity_poly.pdbx_strand_id
1 'polypeptide(L)'
;PMFKGQAIGGIIVAYVTILVLGASFSLVPAALWPSVPKLVDAKVIGSAYALIFWIQNIGLWLFPLLIGKILDKTNPGVTDPIALNYTWALVMLACLGIAALIIGIILKRVDAKKKLGLELPNITKE
;
A
#
# COMPACT_ATOMS: atom_id res chain seq x y z
N PRO A 1 37.17 1.82 14.71
CA PRO A 1 36.74 0.48 14.26
C PRO A 1 35.34 0.09 14.71
N MET A 2 34.82 0.62 15.84
CA MET A 2 33.48 0.31 16.38
C MET A 2 32.31 0.77 15.50
N PHE A 3 32.48 1.83 14.70
CA PHE A 3 31.39 2.35 13.84
C PHE A 3 31.14 1.53 12.57
N LYS A 4 32.09 0.70 12.11
CA LYS A 4 31.91 -0.11 10.89
C LYS A 4 30.84 -1.21 11.04
N GLY A 5 30.72 -1.82 12.22
CA GLY A 5 29.73 -2.88 12.45
C GLY A 5 28.31 -2.37 12.52
N GLN A 6 28.09 -1.19 13.10
CA GLN A 6 26.75 -0.55 13.14
C GLN A 6 26.30 -0.07 11.77
N ALA A 7 27.21 0.43 10.94
CA ALA A 7 26.90 0.83 9.58
C ALA A 7 26.48 -0.38 8.70
N ILE A 8 27.17 -1.52 8.84
CA ILE A 8 26.83 -2.75 8.09
C ILE A 8 25.48 -3.29 8.55
N GLY A 9 25.21 -3.34 9.87
CA GLY A 9 23.92 -3.76 10.40
C GLY A 9 22.77 -2.89 9.90
N GLY A 10 22.93 -1.56 9.88
CA GLY A 10 21.95 -0.62 9.33
C GLY A 10 21.70 -0.84 7.83
N ILE A 11 22.73 -1.10 7.06
CA ILE A 11 22.63 -1.39 5.62
C ILE A 11 21.84 -2.68 5.39
N ILE A 12 22.13 -3.75 6.12
CA ILE A 12 21.40 -5.02 6.01
C ILE A 12 19.92 -4.83 6.34
N VAL A 13 19.62 -4.14 7.44
CA VAL A 13 18.23 -3.84 7.82
C VAL A 13 17.51 -3.04 6.73
N ALA A 14 18.18 -2.04 6.14
CA ALA A 14 17.61 -1.25 5.04
C ALA A 14 17.27 -2.13 3.82
N TYR A 15 18.19 -2.99 3.40
CA TYR A 15 17.94 -3.91 2.27
C TYR A 15 16.81 -4.88 2.56
N VAL A 16 16.77 -5.49 3.74
CA VAL A 16 15.69 -6.40 4.14
C VAL A 16 14.35 -5.68 4.15
N THR A 17 14.30 -4.46 4.68
CA THR A 17 13.08 -3.64 4.71
C THR A 17 12.60 -3.31 3.30
N ILE A 18 13.49 -2.93 2.38
CA ILE A 18 13.16 -2.64 0.99
C ILE A 18 12.64 -3.90 0.27
N LEU A 19 13.27 -5.06 0.50
CA LEU A 19 12.81 -6.33 -0.08
C LEU A 19 11.42 -6.71 0.42
N VAL A 20 11.17 -6.61 1.73
CA VAL A 20 9.85 -6.87 2.33
C VAL A 20 8.81 -5.90 1.79
N LEU A 21 9.15 -4.61 1.68
CA LEU A 21 8.27 -3.58 1.13
C LEU A 21 7.94 -3.89 -0.33
N GLY A 22 8.95 -4.22 -1.15
CA GLY A 22 8.77 -4.57 -2.57
C GLY A 22 7.89 -5.81 -2.75
N ALA A 23 8.12 -6.86 -1.97
CA ALA A 23 7.31 -8.07 -1.97
C ALA A 23 5.85 -7.75 -1.58
N SER A 24 5.64 -7.00 -0.49
CA SER A 24 4.31 -6.58 -0.04
C SER A 24 3.59 -5.75 -1.10
N PHE A 25 4.29 -4.83 -1.75
CA PHE A 25 3.74 -4.00 -2.82
C PHE A 25 3.36 -4.81 -4.06
N SER A 26 4.08 -5.87 -4.38
CA SER A 26 3.78 -6.77 -5.51
C SER A 26 2.57 -7.66 -5.23
N LEU A 27 2.38 -8.09 -3.98
CA LEU A 27 1.28 -8.99 -3.61
C LEU A 27 -0.09 -8.32 -3.70
N VAL A 28 -0.19 -7.02 -3.42
CA VAL A 28 -1.47 -6.30 -3.44
C VAL A 28 -2.12 -6.31 -4.83
N PRO A 29 -1.46 -5.85 -5.91
CA PRO A 29 -2.06 -5.92 -7.25
C PRO A 29 -2.24 -7.37 -7.72
N ALA A 30 -1.32 -8.28 -7.39
CA ALA A 30 -1.45 -9.69 -7.76
C ALA A 30 -2.71 -10.35 -7.17
N ALA A 31 -3.15 -9.93 -5.98
CA ALA A 31 -4.36 -10.44 -5.35
C ALA A 31 -5.63 -9.71 -5.82
N LEU A 32 -5.56 -8.38 -6.00
CA LEU A 32 -6.75 -7.58 -6.26
C LEU A 32 -7.16 -7.58 -7.74
N TRP A 33 -6.20 -7.51 -8.67
CA TRP A 33 -6.53 -7.39 -10.10
C TRP A 33 -7.29 -8.59 -10.67
N PRO A 34 -6.94 -9.86 -10.36
CA PRO A 34 -7.72 -11.01 -10.83
C PRO A 34 -9.13 -11.09 -10.23
N SER A 35 -9.39 -10.35 -9.15
CA SER A 35 -10.72 -10.34 -8.51
C SER A 35 -11.71 -9.41 -9.22
N VAL A 36 -11.24 -8.40 -9.96
CA VAL A 36 -12.11 -7.42 -10.63
C VAL A 36 -13.05 -8.07 -11.64
N PRO A 37 -12.60 -8.99 -12.55
CA PRO A 37 -13.50 -9.66 -13.50
C PRO A 37 -14.58 -10.53 -12.85
N LYS A 38 -14.42 -10.88 -11.57
CA LYS A 38 -15.43 -11.65 -10.83
C LYS A 38 -16.53 -10.79 -10.23
N LEU A 39 -16.29 -9.49 -10.13
CA LEU A 39 -17.19 -8.53 -9.49
C LEU A 39 -18.06 -7.77 -10.48
N VAL A 40 -17.65 -7.71 -11.75
CA VAL A 40 -18.33 -6.93 -12.79
C VAL A 40 -18.52 -7.73 -14.07
N ASP A 41 -19.54 -7.37 -14.86
CA ASP A 41 -19.77 -7.97 -16.16
C ASP A 41 -18.61 -7.69 -17.14
N ALA A 42 -18.36 -8.65 -18.06
CA ALA A 42 -17.31 -8.53 -19.06
C ALA A 42 -17.37 -7.23 -19.88
N LYS A 43 -18.58 -6.72 -20.13
CA LYS A 43 -18.81 -5.47 -20.89
C LYS A 43 -18.27 -4.22 -20.21
N VAL A 44 -18.12 -4.21 -18.88
CA VAL A 44 -17.72 -3.04 -18.08
C VAL A 44 -16.38 -3.19 -17.38
N ILE A 45 -15.66 -4.29 -17.63
CA ILE A 45 -14.34 -4.56 -16.99
C ILE A 45 -13.37 -3.39 -17.22
N GLY A 46 -13.30 -2.86 -18.44
CA GLY A 46 -12.43 -1.73 -18.75
C GLY A 46 -12.76 -0.49 -17.95
N SER A 47 -14.04 -0.17 -17.79
CA SER A 47 -14.50 0.95 -16.95
C SER A 47 -14.21 0.72 -15.48
N ALA A 48 -14.32 -0.51 -14.98
CA ALA A 48 -13.99 -0.86 -13.61
C ALA A 48 -12.50 -0.63 -13.32
N TYR A 49 -11.61 -1.10 -14.20
CA TYR A 49 -10.18 -0.83 -14.07
C TYR A 49 -9.85 0.66 -14.17
N ALA A 50 -10.48 1.38 -15.10
CA ALA A 50 -10.28 2.83 -15.23
C ALA A 50 -10.64 3.57 -13.94
N LEU A 51 -11.74 3.20 -13.28
CA LEU A 51 -12.17 3.77 -12.01
C LEU A 51 -11.16 3.46 -10.88
N ILE A 52 -10.68 2.22 -10.81
CA ILE A 52 -9.67 1.81 -9.83
C ILE A 52 -8.39 2.64 -10.00
N PHE A 53 -7.88 2.75 -11.24
CA PHE A 53 -6.69 3.54 -11.53
C PHE A 53 -6.89 5.03 -11.25
N TRP A 54 -8.09 5.57 -11.52
CA TRP A 54 -8.40 6.96 -11.21
C TRP A 54 -8.32 7.23 -9.71
N ILE A 55 -8.96 6.40 -8.89
CA ILE A 55 -8.90 6.49 -7.42
C ILE A 55 -7.45 6.32 -6.91
N GLN A 56 -6.72 5.36 -7.47
CA GLN A 56 -5.31 5.12 -7.13
C GLN A 56 -4.44 6.36 -7.41
N ASN A 57 -4.64 7.02 -8.56
CA ASN A 57 -3.90 8.23 -8.91
C ASN A 57 -4.20 9.40 -7.97
N ILE A 58 -5.45 9.54 -7.51
CA ILE A 58 -5.77 10.52 -6.45
C ILE A 58 -4.95 10.24 -5.19
N GLY A 59 -4.85 8.99 -4.77
CA GLY A 59 -4.03 8.60 -3.63
C GLY A 59 -2.55 8.92 -3.84
N LEU A 60 -1.99 8.55 -4.99
CA LEU A 60 -0.59 8.81 -5.35
C LEU A 60 -0.24 10.30 -5.36
N TRP A 61 -1.19 11.17 -5.69
CA TRP A 61 -1.01 12.61 -5.63
C TRP A 61 -1.20 13.16 -4.21
N LEU A 62 -2.25 12.72 -3.51
CA LEU A 62 -2.65 13.29 -2.23
C LEU A 62 -1.68 12.92 -1.09
N PHE A 63 -1.24 11.65 -1.02
CA PHE A 63 -0.42 11.20 0.11
C PHE A 63 0.95 11.87 0.20
N PRO A 64 1.73 12.07 -0.87
CA PRO A 64 2.97 12.84 -0.78
C PRO A 64 2.75 14.27 -0.30
N LEU A 65 1.66 14.93 -0.71
CA LEU A 65 1.31 16.26 -0.24
C LEU A 65 1.00 16.29 1.26
N LEU A 66 0.26 15.28 1.76
CA LEU A 66 -0.04 15.17 3.18
C LEU A 66 1.22 14.93 4.00
N ILE A 67 2.11 14.03 3.53
CA ILE A 67 3.40 13.76 4.16
C ILE A 67 4.24 15.04 4.21
N GLY A 68 4.35 15.78 3.11
CA GLY A 68 5.06 17.04 3.06
C GLY A 68 4.54 18.04 4.09
N LYS A 69 3.23 18.26 4.13
CA LYS A 69 2.60 19.16 5.12
C LYS A 69 2.83 18.72 6.58
N ILE A 70 2.81 17.41 6.85
CA ILE A 70 3.10 16.87 8.18
C ILE A 70 4.56 17.15 8.54
N LEU A 71 5.50 16.90 7.64
CA LEU A 71 6.92 17.15 7.86
C LEU A 71 7.20 18.63 8.09
N ASP A 72 6.65 19.53 7.29
CA ASP A 72 6.80 20.98 7.45
C ASP A 72 6.27 21.45 8.83
N LYS A 73 5.12 20.92 9.24
CA LYS A 73 4.51 21.29 10.52
C LYS A 73 5.27 20.74 11.73
N THR A 74 5.88 19.55 11.59
CA THR A 74 6.59 18.88 12.70
C THR A 74 8.05 19.27 12.80
N ASN A 75 8.62 19.85 11.75
CA ASN A 75 10.03 20.23 11.68
C ASN A 75 10.22 21.71 11.28
N PRO A 76 9.66 22.67 12.01
CA PRO A 76 9.79 24.08 11.63
C PRO A 76 11.25 24.53 11.66
N GLY A 77 11.75 25.03 10.51
CA GLY A 77 13.11 25.56 10.39
C GLY A 77 14.22 24.50 10.22
N VAL A 78 13.90 23.22 10.18
CA VAL A 78 14.88 22.15 9.94
C VAL A 78 15.04 21.97 8.42
N THR A 79 16.25 22.25 7.92
CA THR A 79 16.57 22.13 6.48
C THR A 79 17.34 20.85 6.15
N ASP A 80 17.96 20.20 7.14
CA ASP A 80 18.70 18.96 6.94
C ASP A 80 17.73 17.76 6.92
N PRO A 81 17.66 17.01 5.80
CA PRO A 81 16.80 15.82 5.69
C PRO A 81 17.08 14.74 6.74
N ILE A 82 18.33 14.66 7.26
CA ILE A 82 18.73 13.65 8.25
C ILE A 82 18.21 14.02 9.64
N ALA A 83 18.01 15.32 9.91
CA ALA A 83 17.53 15.84 11.19
C ALA A 83 15.99 15.88 11.29
N LEU A 84 15.26 15.56 10.22
CA LEU A 84 13.80 15.58 10.20
C LEU A 84 13.21 14.52 11.13
N ASN A 85 12.20 14.90 11.87
CA ASN A 85 11.39 13.99 12.66
C ASN A 85 10.25 13.42 11.79
N TYR A 86 10.36 12.17 11.40
CA TYR A 86 9.40 11.46 10.58
C TYR A 86 8.28 10.77 11.37
N THR A 87 8.26 10.89 12.69
CA THR A 87 7.34 10.12 13.57
C THR A 87 5.88 10.25 13.14
N TRP A 88 5.39 11.46 12.92
CA TRP A 88 4.00 11.69 12.53
C TRP A 88 3.67 11.21 11.11
N ALA A 89 4.63 11.29 10.20
CA ALA A 89 4.48 10.72 8.86
C ALA A 89 4.37 9.18 8.93
N LEU A 90 5.19 8.54 9.77
CA LEU A 90 5.12 7.10 9.99
C LEU A 90 3.82 6.68 10.68
N VAL A 91 3.34 7.45 11.67
CA VAL A 91 2.03 7.22 12.32
C VAL A 91 0.90 7.30 11.29
N MET A 92 0.91 8.30 10.41
CA MET A 92 -0.08 8.41 9.34
C MET A 92 -0.06 7.18 8.43
N LEU A 93 1.13 6.73 8.00
CA LEU A 93 1.26 5.53 7.17
C LEU A 93 0.77 4.27 7.89
N ALA A 94 1.08 4.14 9.19
CA ALA A 94 0.58 3.03 10.01
C ALA A 94 -0.95 3.03 10.11
N CYS A 95 -1.57 4.19 10.31
CA CYS A 95 -3.03 4.34 10.31
C CYS A 95 -3.66 3.93 8.97
N LEU A 96 -3.03 4.30 7.85
CA LEU A 96 -3.47 3.88 6.52
C LEU A 96 -3.36 2.37 6.33
N GLY A 97 -2.28 1.75 6.82
CA GLY A 97 -2.11 0.30 6.81
C GLY A 97 -3.20 -0.43 7.62
N ILE A 98 -3.53 0.10 8.79
CA ILE A 98 -4.63 -0.42 9.62
C ILE A 98 -5.98 -0.27 8.90
N ALA A 99 -6.25 0.87 8.28
CA ALA A 99 -7.47 1.09 7.51
C ALA A 99 -7.58 0.12 6.33
N ALA A 100 -6.48 -0.10 5.60
CA ALA A 100 -6.43 -1.07 4.51
C ALA A 100 -6.68 -2.51 5.00
N LEU A 101 -6.13 -2.89 6.16
CA LEU A 101 -6.37 -4.19 6.78
C LEU A 101 -7.85 -4.38 7.13
N ILE A 102 -8.49 -3.36 7.71
CA ILE A 102 -9.92 -3.40 8.07
C ILE A 102 -10.76 -3.59 6.81
N ILE A 103 -10.49 -2.82 5.74
CA ILE A 103 -11.19 -2.94 4.46
C ILE A 103 -10.99 -4.35 3.87
N GLY A 104 -9.78 -4.89 3.92
CA GLY A 104 -9.48 -6.25 3.45
C GLY A 104 -10.27 -7.32 4.21
N ILE A 105 -10.37 -7.19 5.54
CA ILE A 105 -11.18 -8.10 6.38
C ILE A 105 -12.67 -7.99 6.02
N ILE A 106 -13.18 -6.77 5.81
CA ILE A 106 -14.57 -6.55 5.39
C ILE A 106 -14.82 -7.20 4.04
N LEU A 107 -13.92 -7.00 3.07
CA LEU A 107 -14.02 -7.60 1.74
C LEU A 107 -14.07 -9.13 1.82
N LYS A 108 -13.19 -9.74 2.61
CA LYS A 108 -13.17 -11.19 2.83
C LYS A 108 -14.48 -11.70 3.44
N ARG A 109 -15.05 -10.98 4.41
CA ARG A 109 -16.34 -11.32 5.02
C ARG A 109 -17.50 -11.21 4.03
N VAL A 110 -17.50 -10.19 3.18
CA VAL A 110 -18.49 -9.99 2.13
C VAL A 110 -18.38 -11.09 1.07
N ASP A 111 -17.17 -11.46 0.67
CA ASP A 111 -16.93 -12.56 -0.25
C ASP A 111 -17.49 -13.87 0.28
N ALA A 112 -17.17 -14.22 1.53
CA ALA A 112 -17.67 -15.43 2.19
C ALA A 112 -19.22 -15.45 2.28
N LYS A 113 -19.84 -14.30 2.56
CA LYS A 113 -21.30 -14.17 2.66
C LYS A 113 -22.01 -14.23 1.32
N LYS A 114 -21.46 -13.55 0.31
CA LYS A 114 -22.05 -13.46 -1.04
C LYS A 114 -21.56 -14.55 -2.00
N LYS A 115 -20.59 -15.38 -1.59
CA LYS A 115 -19.98 -16.45 -2.40
C LYS A 115 -19.48 -15.95 -3.76
N LEU A 116 -18.81 -14.79 -3.77
CA LEU A 116 -18.29 -14.15 -4.98
C LEU A 116 -17.11 -14.92 -5.59
N GLY A 117 -16.45 -15.77 -4.79
CA GLY A 117 -15.33 -16.60 -5.22
C GLY A 117 -14.06 -15.81 -5.51
N LEU A 118 -13.81 -14.74 -4.76
CA LEU A 118 -12.63 -13.87 -4.98
C LEU A 118 -11.31 -14.62 -4.78
N GLU A 119 -11.29 -15.60 -3.87
CA GLU A 119 -10.11 -16.44 -3.58
C GLU A 119 -9.97 -17.65 -4.55
N LEU A 120 -10.97 -17.96 -5.36
CA LEU A 120 -10.92 -19.08 -6.28
C LEU A 120 -10.08 -18.72 -7.53
N PRO A 121 -9.44 -19.71 -8.19
CA PRO A 121 -8.75 -19.45 -9.45
C PRO A 121 -9.75 -18.99 -10.53
N ASN A 122 -9.28 -18.16 -11.47
CA ASN A 122 -10.06 -17.74 -12.64
C ASN A 122 -10.12 -18.91 -13.66
N ILE A 123 -10.89 -19.93 -13.35
CA ILE A 123 -11.12 -21.02 -14.30
C ILE A 123 -12.30 -20.59 -15.17
N THR A 124 -12.06 -20.33 -16.42
CA THR A 124 -13.11 -20.26 -17.45
C THR A 124 -13.78 -21.63 -17.48
N LYS A 125 -15.03 -21.70 -17.09
CA LYS A 125 -15.84 -22.88 -17.44
C LYS A 125 -16.02 -22.81 -18.94
N GLU A 126 -15.34 -23.72 -19.67
CA GLU A 126 -15.66 -24.02 -21.05
C GLU A 126 -17.10 -24.55 -21.17
#